data_9d35e67815d23ce891fc17dfa16ba5b9
#
_entry.id   9d35e67815d23ce891fc17dfa16ba5b9
#
_cell.length_a   1.000
_cell.length_b   1.000
_cell.length_c   1.000
_cell.angle_alpha   90.00
_cell.angle_beta   90.00
_cell.angle_gamma   90.00
#
_symmetry.space_group_name_H-M   'P 1'
#
loop_
_entity.id
_entity.type
_entity.pdbx_description
1 polymer ?
#
loop_
_entity_poly.entity_id
_entity_poly.type
_entity_poly.pdbx_seq_one_letter_code
_entity_poly.pdbx_strand_id
1 'polypeptide(L)'
;VFIPMAFFGGSTGAIYRQFSITIVSAMALSVLVALILTPALCATLLKAPDPGKPGKKTGLFTRFNQLFDKSVDHYSDSVSRIIHSTTRYLVVYVLIVVGMVALFIKLPTSFLPDEDQGVFMTLVQLPAGATQQRTQQVLDEVTDYYLHNEAKNVESVFTVNGFSFSGQGQNAGVAFISLKPWDERPGEENKAQSVIARATTAFSHISDALVFPFNLPAIIELGTATG
;
A
#
# COMPACT_ATOMS: atom_id res chain seq x y z
N VAL A 1 -0.79 -12.92 -13.80
CA VAL A 1 -0.97 -11.82 -12.84
C VAL A 1 0.25 -10.92 -12.82
N PHE A 2 1.47 -11.44 -12.64
CA PHE A 2 2.68 -10.62 -12.44
C PHE A 2 3.20 -9.94 -13.72
N ILE A 3 2.99 -10.53 -14.90
CA ILE A 3 3.42 -9.93 -16.17
C ILE A 3 2.78 -8.54 -16.40
N PRO A 4 1.45 -8.34 -16.25
CA PRO A 4 0.85 -7.02 -16.35
C PRO A 4 1.40 -6.00 -15.35
N MET A 5 1.77 -6.43 -14.14
CA MET A 5 2.33 -5.54 -13.12
C MET A 5 3.69 -4.94 -13.52
N ALA A 6 4.44 -5.62 -14.37
CA ALA A 6 5.71 -5.10 -14.89
C ALA A 6 5.56 -3.88 -15.82
N PHE A 7 4.35 -3.61 -16.30
CA PHE A 7 4.04 -2.50 -17.21
C PHE A 7 3.38 -1.30 -16.51
N PHE A 8 3.18 -1.34 -15.19
CA PHE A 8 2.70 -0.18 -14.46
C PHE A 8 3.70 0.98 -14.53
N GLY A 9 3.16 2.19 -14.73
CA GLY A 9 3.93 3.44 -14.74
C GLY A 9 4.08 4.05 -13.34
N GLY A 10 4.82 5.15 -13.26
CA GLY A 10 5.00 5.91 -12.03
C GLY A 10 5.95 5.27 -11.01
N SER A 11 6.06 5.90 -9.85
CA SER A 11 6.95 5.45 -8.76
C SER A 11 6.56 4.08 -8.21
N THR A 12 5.27 3.81 -8.12
CA THR A 12 4.70 2.51 -7.75
C THR A 12 5.08 1.43 -8.76
N GLY A 13 5.11 1.77 -10.06
CA GLY A 13 5.51 0.87 -11.12
C GLY A 13 6.96 0.40 -11.03
N ALA A 14 7.87 1.22 -10.49
CA ALA A 14 9.25 0.81 -10.28
C ALA A 14 9.36 -0.35 -9.28
N ILE A 15 8.62 -0.28 -8.18
CA ILE A 15 8.55 -1.33 -7.15
C ILE A 15 7.90 -2.59 -7.74
N TYR A 16 6.74 -2.46 -8.37
CA TYR A 16 6.03 -3.61 -8.94
C TYR A 16 6.83 -4.29 -10.05
N ARG A 17 7.59 -3.55 -10.85
CA ARG A 17 8.45 -4.11 -11.89
C ARG A 17 9.54 -5.01 -11.31
N GLN A 18 10.23 -4.57 -10.25
CA GLN A 18 11.26 -5.37 -9.60
C GLN A 18 10.69 -6.66 -9.01
N PHE A 19 9.57 -6.55 -8.27
CA PHE A 19 8.86 -7.71 -7.73
C PHE A 19 8.42 -8.67 -8.84
N SER A 20 7.80 -8.17 -9.89
CA SER A 20 7.28 -8.97 -11.00
C SER A 20 8.39 -9.73 -11.72
N ILE A 21 9.49 -9.06 -12.06
CA ILE A 21 10.63 -9.70 -12.74
C ILE A 21 11.22 -10.80 -11.86
N THR A 22 11.42 -10.53 -10.56
CA THR A 22 11.98 -11.50 -9.62
C THR A 22 11.08 -12.73 -9.49
N ILE A 23 9.78 -12.51 -9.28
CA ILE A 23 8.82 -13.61 -9.11
C ILE A 23 8.66 -14.42 -10.40
N VAL A 24 8.54 -13.76 -11.57
CA VAL A 24 8.41 -14.46 -12.86
C VAL A 24 9.67 -15.27 -13.16
N SER A 25 10.85 -14.72 -12.92
CA SER A 25 12.11 -15.43 -13.11
C SER A 25 12.23 -16.64 -12.18
N ALA A 26 11.89 -16.48 -10.90
CA ALA A 26 11.89 -17.57 -9.93
C ALA A 26 10.90 -18.67 -10.30
N MET A 27 9.69 -18.30 -10.73
CA MET A 27 8.68 -19.27 -11.20
C MET A 27 9.14 -20.02 -12.46
N ALA A 28 9.72 -19.30 -13.44
CA ALA A 28 10.24 -19.92 -14.66
C ALA A 28 11.35 -20.94 -14.35
N LEU A 29 12.30 -20.58 -13.50
CA LEU A 29 13.34 -21.50 -13.03
C LEU A 29 12.75 -22.69 -12.27
N SER A 30 11.77 -22.46 -11.40
CA SER A 30 11.09 -23.53 -10.65
C SER A 30 10.39 -24.53 -11.59
N VAL A 31 9.70 -24.04 -12.62
CA VAL A 31 9.07 -24.90 -13.64
C VAL A 31 10.11 -25.72 -14.40
N LEU A 32 11.22 -25.10 -14.82
CA LEU A 32 12.30 -25.81 -15.50
C LEU A 32 12.89 -26.93 -14.63
N VAL A 33 13.16 -26.63 -13.36
CA VAL A 33 13.65 -27.60 -12.39
C VAL A 33 12.63 -28.75 -12.20
N ALA A 34 11.35 -28.41 -12.03
CA ALA A 34 10.29 -29.40 -11.86
C ALA A 34 10.15 -30.33 -13.06
N LEU A 35 10.24 -29.81 -14.28
CA LEU A 35 10.08 -30.57 -15.52
C LEU A 35 11.32 -31.41 -15.89
N ILE A 36 12.51 -30.96 -15.52
CA ILE A 36 13.77 -31.63 -15.92
C ILE A 36 14.31 -32.47 -14.77
N LEU A 37 14.51 -31.84 -13.60
CA LEU A 37 15.20 -32.50 -12.48
C LEU A 37 14.33 -33.57 -11.81
N THR A 38 13.05 -33.28 -11.60
CA THR A 38 12.14 -34.19 -10.90
C THR A 38 11.98 -35.53 -11.63
N PRO A 39 11.69 -35.58 -12.96
CA PRO A 39 11.66 -36.87 -13.69
C PRO A 39 13.01 -37.58 -13.71
N ALA A 40 14.11 -36.84 -13.87
CA ALA A 40 15.45 -37.43 -13.87
C ALA A 40 15.79 -38.07 -12.51
N LEU A 41 15.49 -37.40 -11.41
CA LEU A 41 15.66 -37.95 -10.07
C LEU A 41 14.73 -39.16 -9.82
N CYS A 42 13.48 -39.09 -10.27
CA CYS A 42 12.56 -40.19 -10.15
C CYS A 42 13.07 -41.44 -10.93
N ALA A 43 13.58 -41.27 -12.15
CA ALA A 43 14.11 -42.33 -12.95
C ALA A 43 15.37 -42.97 -12.36
N THR A 44 16.20 -42.20 -11.64
CA THR A 44 17.46 -42.66 -11.05
C THR A 44 17.31 -43.20 -9.63
N LEU A 45 16.44 -42.64 -8.83
CA LEU A 45 16.29 -42.94 -7.40
C LEU A 45 15.16 -43.96 -7.11
N LEU A 46 14.10 -43.95 -7.92
CA LEU A 46 12.97 -44.84 -7.70
C LEU A 46 13.23 -46.19 -8.38
N LYS A 47 13.23 -47.25 -7.58
CA LYS A 47 13.23 -48.61 -8.10
C LYS A 47 11.81 -49.00 -8.48
N ALA A 48 11.64 -49.58 -9.68
CA ALA A 48 10.37 -50.15 -10.09
C ALA A 48 9.93 -51.22 -9.08
N PRO A 49 8.69 -51.26 -8.66
CA PRO A 49 8.18 -52.30 -7.78
C PRO A 49 8.23 -53.63 -8.53
N ASP A 50 8.81 -54.68 -7.89
CA ASP A 50 8.82 -56.04 -8.44
C ASP A 50 7.38 -56.58 -8.59
N PRO A 51 6.94 -56.97 -9.79
CA PRO A 51 5.55 -57.41 -10.02
C PRO A 51 5.14 -58.64 -9.22
N GLY A 52 6.11 -59.36 -8.65
CA GLY A 52 5.90 -60.63 -7.95
C GLY A 52 6.03 -60.58 -6.43
N LYS A 53 6.41 -59.45 -5.84
CA LYS A 53 6.54 -59.31 -4.38
C LYS A 53 5.59 -58.25 -3.86
N PRO A 54 4.47 -58.62 -3.21
CA PRO A 54 3.68 -57.62 -2.49
C PRO A 54 4.58 -56.99 -1.43
N GLY A 55 4.91 -55.69 -1.63
CA GLY A 55 5.72 -54.97 -0.67
C GLY A 55 5.14 -55.14 0.73
N LYS A 56 5.99 -55.38 1.73
CA LYS A 56 5.58 -55.50 3.13
C LYS A 56 4.84 -54.24 3.54
N LYS A 57 3.50 -54.33 3.58
CA LYS A 57 2.61 -53.23 4.03
C LYS A 57 2.66 -53.14 5.56
N THR A 58 3.79 -52.73 6.12
CA THR A 58 3.93 -52.57 7.57
C THR A 58 4.67 -51.26 7.88
N GLY A 59 4.11 -50.48 8.76
CA GLY A 59 4.77 -49.29 9.29
C GLY A 59 4.13 -47.94 8.91
N LEU A 60 4.87 -46.86 9.12
CA LEU A 60 4.47 -45.50 8.88
C LEU A 60 3.99 -45.21 7.44
N PHE A 61 4.61 -45.85 6.45
CA PHE A 61 4.23 -45.74 5.04
C PHE A 61 2.84 -46.30 4.72
N THR A 62 2.44 -47.37 5.40
CA THR A 62 1.08 -47.92 5.23
C THR A 62 0.04 -46.99 5.77
N ARG A 63 0.32 -46.33 6.91
CA ARG A 63 -0.56 -45.37 7.54
C ARG A 63 -0.68 -44.09 6.68
N PHE A 64 0.44 -43.66 6.10
CA PHE A 64 0.46 -42.53 5.17
C PHE A 64 -0.35 -42.85 3.91
N ASN A 65 -0.16 -44.03 3.27
CA ASN A 65 -0.91 -44.42 2.09
C ASN A 65 -2.42 -44.51 2.39
N GLN A 66 -2.82 -45.07 3.53
CA GLN A 66 -4.22 -45.12 3.93
C GLN A 66 -4.83 -43.74 4.13
N LEU A 67 -4.06 -42.80 4.71
CA LEU A 67 -4.51 -41.39 4.84
C LEU A 67 -4.62 -40.71 3.48
N PHE A 68 -3.65 -40.97 2.62
CA PHE A 68 -3.65 -40.45 1.24
C PHE A 68 -4.83 -40.98 0.44
N ASP A 69 -5.08 -42.29 0.46
CA ASP A 69 -6.20 -42.93 -0.24
C ASP A 69 -7.54 -42.35 0.27
N LYS A 70 -7.72 -42.24 1.59
CA LYS A 70 -8.91 -41.57 2.18
C LYS A 70 -9.07 -40.12 1.73
N SER A 71 -7.97 -39.38 1.59
CA SER A 71 -8.00 -37.99 1.11
C SER A 71 -8.40 -37.91 -0.36
N VAL A 72 -7.90 -38.85 -1.18
CA VAL A 72 -8.27 -39.00 -2.61
C VAL A 72 -9.75 -39.33 -2.75
N ASP A 73 -10.25 -40.32 -1.98
CA ASP A 73 -11.67 -40.68 -1.98
C ASP A 73 -12.55 -39.51 -1.57
N HIS A 74 -12.19 -38.82 -0.48
CA HIS A 74 -12.95 -37.65 -0.01
C HIS A 74 -12.93 -36.49 -1.02
N TYR A 75 -11.81 -36.25 -1.68
CA TYR A 75 -11.70 -35.28 -2.76
C TYR A 75 -12.57 -35.65 -3.95
N SER A 76 -12.48 -36.90 -4.41
CA SER A 76 -13.27 -37.43 -5.52
C SER A 76 -14.79 -37.31 -5.25
N ASP A 77 -15.22 -37.73 -4.05
CA ASP A 77 -16.62 -37.60 -3.62
C ASP A 77 -17.08 -36.14 -3.55
N SER A 78 -16.21 -35.24 -3.07
CA SER A 78 -16.52 -33.81 -3.02
C SER A 78 -16.67 -33.20 -4.41
N VAL A 79 -15.74 -33.53 -5.32
CA VAL A 79 -15.82 -33.09 -6.73
C VAL A 79 -17.09 -33.64 -7.40
N SER A 80 -17.38 -34.94 -7.22
CA SER A 80 -18.59 -35.56 -7.75
C SER A 80 -19.86 -34.87 -7.23
N ARG A 81 -19.91 -34.54 -5.95
CA ARG A 81 -21.03 -33.84 -5.32
C ARG A 81 -21.18 -32.42 -5.87
N ILE A 82 -20.08 -31.71 -6.10
CA ILE A 82 -20.08 -30.37 -6.72
C ILE A 82 -20.64 -30.45 -8.14
N ILE A 83 -20.18 -31.41 -8.94
CA ILE A 83 -20.62 -31.59 -10.32
C ILE A 83 -22.13 -31.91 -10.37
N HIS A 84 -22.63 -32.78 -9.50
CA HIS A 84 -24.07 -33.09 -9.43
C HIS A 84 -24.95 -31.95 -8.92
N SER A 85 -24.38 -31.01 -8.18
CA SER A 85 -25.08 -29.86 -7.62
C SER A 85 -24.59 -28.52 -8.19
N THR A 86 -24.20 -28.52 -9.44
CA THR A 86 -23.53 -27.37 -10.12
C THR A 86 -24.26 -26.04 -9.89
N THR A 87 -25.60 -26.03 -10.00
CA THR A 87 -26.40 -24.79 -9.82
C THR A 87 -26.23 -24.20 -8.42
N ARG A 88 -26.21 -25.03 -7.38
CA ARG A 88 -26.04 -24.56 -6.00
C ARG A 88 -24.66 -23.93 -5.79
N TYR A 89 -23.61 -24.59 -6.27
CA TYR A 89 -22.25 -24.10 -6.15
C TYR A 89 -22.00 -22.87 -7.03
N LEU A 90 -22.66 -22.78 -8.19
CA LEU A 90 -22.63 -21.58 -9.03
C LEU A 90 -23.25 -20.37 -8.31
N VAL A 91 -24.37 -20.54 -7.61
CA VAL A 91 -24.96 -19.47 -6.79
C VAL A 91 -24.00 -19.01 -5.70
N VAL A 92 -23.38 -19.95 -4.99
CA VAL A 92 -22.37 -19.62 -3.97
C VAL A 92 -21.19 -18.86 -4.57
N TYR A 93 -20.70 -19.30 -5.73
CA TYR A 93 -19.62 -18.62 -6.44
C TYR A 93 -20.02 -17.19 -6.83
N VAL A 94 -21.21 -17.01 -7.40
CA VAL A 94 -21.71 -15.67 -7.75
C VAL A 94 -21.83 -14.77 -6.52
N LEU A 95 -22.31 -15.29 -5.39
CA LEU A 95 -22.38 -14.54 -4.14
C LEU A 95 -20.98 -14.10 -3.65
N ILE A 96 -19.99 -14.98 -3.76
CA ILE A 96 -18.60 -14.65 -3.41
C ILE A 96 -18.06 -13.55 -4.34
N VAL A 97 -18.30 -13.65 -5.64
CA VAL A 97 -17.86 -12.64 -6.62
C VAL A 97 -18.54 -11.30 -6.35
N VAL A 98 -19.86 -11.29 -6.09
CA VAL A 98 -20.59 -10.06 -5.73
C VAL A 98 -20.04 -9.46 -4.43
N GLY A 99 -19.79 -10.29 -3.42
CA GLY A 99 -19.17 -9.85 -2.17
C GLY A 99 -17.78 -9.25 -2.38
N MET A 100 -16.95 -9.88 -3.21
CA MET A 100 -15.63 -9.38 -3.57
C MET A 100 -15.70 -8.01 -4.28
N VAL A 101 -16.60 -7.88 -5.26
CA VAL A 101 -16.80 -6.61 -5.98
C VAL A 101 -17.29 -5.52 -5.03
N ALA A 102 -18.23 -5.84 -4.14
CA ALA A 102 -18.74 -4.88 -3.15
C ALA A 102 -17.64 -4.42 -2.17
N LEU A 103 -16.76 -5.33 -1.74
CA LEU A 103 -15.60 -4.99 -0.93
C LEU A 103 -14.61 -4.11 -1.71
N PHE A 104 -14.33 -4.46 -2.96
CA PHE A 104 -13.41 -3.70 -3.81
C PHE A 104 -13.87 -2.26 -4.03
N ILE A 105 -15.19 -2.04 -4.18
CA ILE A 105 -15.74 -0.69 -4.33
C ILE A 105 -15.66 0.12 -3.02
N LYS A 106 -15.72 -0.55 -1.86
CA LYS A 106 -15.68 0.11 -0.55
C LYS A 106 -14.27 0.36 -0.01
N LEU A 107 -13.29 -0.39 -0.50
CA LEU A 107 -11.90 -0.21 -0.05
C LEU A 107 -11.30 1.05 -0.67
N PRO A 108 -10.60 1.87 0.14
CA PRO A 108 -9.86 3.01 -0.40
C PRO A 108 -8.78 2.52 -1.36
N THR A 109 -8.69 3.17 -2.52
CA THR A 109 -7.76 2.81 -3.62
C THR A 109 -6.37 3.43 -3.45
N SER A 110 -5.96 3.80 -2.24
CA SER A 110 -4.64 4.35 -1.97
C SER A 110 -3.62 3.23 -1.77
N PHE A 111 -2.46 3.36 -2.41
CA PHE A 111 -1.33 2.43 -2.24
C PHE A 111 -0.71 2.55 -0.84
N LEU A 112 -0.65 3.76 -0.33
CA LEU A 112 -0.24 4.08 1.03
C LEU A 112 -1.37 4.89 1.66
N PRO A 113 -1.89 4.48 2.83
CA PRO A 113 -2.85 5.30 3.54
C PRO A 113 -2.18 6.60 4.00
N ASP A 114 -2.94 7.70 4.00
CA ASP A 114 -2.49 8.94 4.59
C ASP A 114 -2.36 8.75 6.09
N GLU A 115 -1.13 8.75 6.58
CA GLU A 115 -0.82 8.59 7.99
C GLU A 115 -0.65 9.95 8.68
N ASP A 116 -1.10 10.03 9.92
CA ASP A 116 -0.79 11.15 10.79
C ASP A 116 0.60 10.95 11.41
N GLN A 117 1.61 11.56 10.81
CA GLN A 117 3.00 11.46 11.25
C GLN A 117 3.35 12.43 12.41
N GLY A 118 2.37 13.21 12.89
CA GLY A 118 2.60 14.24 13.89
C GLY A 118 3.32 15.47 13.34
N VAL A 119 3.61 15.52 12.04
CA VAL A 119 4.24 16.66 11.35
C VAL A 119 3.61 16.82 9.98
N PHE A 120 3.35 18.06 9.58
CA PHE A 120 2.93 18.40 8.22
C PHE A 120 3.58 19.72 7.78
N MET A 121 3.41 20.10 6.53
CA MET A 121 4.04 21.28 5.97
C MET A 121 3.01 22.22 5.36
N THR A 122 3.37 23.50 5.35
CA THR A 122 2.60 24.55 4.63
C THR A 122 3.54 25.28 3.68
N LEU A 123 3.25 25.19 2.40
CA LEU A 123 3.95 25.94 1.36
C LEU A 123 3.34 27.32 1.23
N VAL A 124 4.19 28.33 1.17
CA VAL A 124 3.79 29.73 0.93
C VAL A 124 4.46 30.21 -0.34
N GLN A 125 3.67 30.59 -1.33
CA GLN A 125 4.16 31.09 -2.61
C GLN A 125 3.47 32.41 -2.96
N LEU A 126 4.24 33.46 -3.05
CA LEU A 126 3.80 34.78 -3.49
C LEU A 126 4.02 34.95 -5.00
N PRO A 127 3.36 35.92 -5.64
CA PRO A 127 3.62 36.28 -7.03
C PRO A 127 5.07 36.65 -7.29
N ALA A 128 5.51 36.45 -8.52
CA ALA A 128 6.87 36.81 -8.94
C ALA A 128 7.12 38.31 -8.70
N GLY A 129 8.29 38.60 -8.10
CA GLY A 129 8.66 39.98 -7.73
C GLY A 129 8.27 40.39 -6.31
N ALA A 130 7.59 39.56 -5.54
CA ALA A 130 7.37 39.80 -4.12
C ALA A 130 8.71 39.79 -3.36
N THR A 131 8.81 40.72 -2.40
CA THR A 131 10.02 40.81 -1.57
C THR A 131 10.02 39.79 -0.44
N GLN A 132 11.20 39.47 0.06
CA GLN A 132 11.36 38.56 1.20
C GLN A 132 10.60 39.03 2.45
N GLN A 133 10.51 40.36 2.66
CA GLN A 133 9.76 40.93 3.77
C GLN A 133 8.26 40.66 3.67
N ARG A 134 7.69 40.70 2.43
CA ARG A 134 6.29 40.38 2.23
C ARG A 134 6.02 38.89 2.42
N THR A 135 6.94 38.03 1.99
CA THR A 135 6.88 36.59 2.26
C THR A 135 6.94 36.33 3.76
N GLN A 136 7.76 37.07 4.51
CA GLN A 136 7.84 36.95 5.97
C GLN A 136 6.51 37.31 6.63
N GLN A 137 5.85 38.36 6.20
CA GLN A 137 4.55 38.75 6.75
C GLN A 137 3.50 37.64 6.60
N VAL A 138 3.46 36.98 5.44
CA VAL A 138 2.55 35.84 5.24
C VAL A 138 2.95 34.65 6.11
N LEU A 139 4.26 34.35 6.25
CA LEU A 139 4.72 33.30 7.13
C LEU A 139 4.40 33.58 8.61
N ASP A 140 4.46 34.84 9.03
CA ASP A 140 4.08 35.25 10.38
C ASP A 140 2.56 35.06 10.60
N GLU A 141 1.73 35.40 9.62
CA GLU A 141 0.27 35.18 9.67
C GLU A 141 -0.07 33.70 9.74
N VAL A 142 0.62 32.88 8.94
CA VAL A 142 0.50 31.39 8.97
C VAL A 142 0.91 30.84 10.34
N THR A 143 2.00 31.34 10.89
CA THR A 143 2.50 30.96 12.22
C THR A 143 1.51 31.31 13.31
N ASP A 144 1.00 32.56 13.30
CA ASP A 144 0.01 33.02 14.25
C ASP A 144 -1.27 32.20 14.22
N TYR A 145 -1.75 31.86 13.04
CA TYR A 145 -2.91 30.97 12.90
C TYR A 145 -2.68 29.65 13.61
N TYR A 146 -1.57 28.96 13.34
CA TYR A 146 -1.31 27.64 13.93
C TYR A 146 -1.11 27.71 15.44
N LEU A 147 -0.41 28.71 15.94
CA LEU A 147 -0.12 28.83 17.37
C LEU A 147 -1.33 29.30 18.19
N HIS A 148 -2.26 30.06 17.60
CA HIS A 148 -3.43 30.58 18.31
C HIS A 148 -4.70 29.78 18.01
N ASN A 149 -5.03 29.55 16.75
CA ASN A 149 -6.28 28.87 16.37
C ASN A 149 -6.20 27.37 16.53
N GLU A 150 -5.03 26.79 16.33
CA GLU A 150 -4.77 25.35 16.47
C GLU A 150 -3.88 25.00 17.68
N ALA A 151 -3.81 25.91 18.68
CA ALA A 151 -2.99 25.74 19.89
C ALA A 151 -3.26 24.45 20.67
N LYS A 152 -4.45 23.86 20.50
CA LYS A 152 -4.79 22.56 21.07
C LYS A 152 -4.01 21.43 20.43
N ASN A 153 -3.72 21.52 19.14
CA ASN A 153 -3.17 20.46 18.31
C ASN A 153 -1.70 20.67 17.95
N VAL A 154 -1.29 21.95 17.80
CA VAL A 154 0.05 22.33 17.37
C VAL A 154 0.96 22.55 18.57
N GLU A 155 2.15 21.97 18.53
CA GLU A 155 3.21 22.16 19.52
C GLU A 155 4.14 23.29 19.13
N SER A 156 4.59 23.30 17.87
CA SER A 156 5.54 24.29 17.37
C SER A 156 5.43 24.49 15.86
N VAL A 157 5.86 25.65 15.40
CA VAL A 157 5.96 26.01 13.99
C VAL A 157 7.36 26.50 13.70
N PHE A 158 8.01 25.93 12.69
CA PHE A 158 9.31 26.35 12.19
C PHE A 158 9.17 26.82 10.74
N THR A 159 9.55 28.06 10.45
CA THR A 159 9.42 28.68 9.13
C THR A 159 10.77 28.88 8.47
N VAL A 160 10.84 28.66 7.17
CA VAL A 160 12.00 28.96 6.33
C VAL A 160 11.57 29.91 5.23
N ASN A 161 12.09 31.13 5.26
CA ASN A 161 11.83 32.13 4.25
C ASN A 161 12.87 32.08 3.13
N GLY A 162 12.45 32.21 1.89
CA GLY A 162 13.34 32.18 0.74
C GLY A 162 13.57 30.79 0.15
N PHE A 163 12.84 29.77 0.61
CA PHE A 163 12.97 28.38 0.18
C PHE A 163 11.63 27.77 -0.23
N SER A 164 11.64 26.97 -1.29
CA SER A 164 10.55 26.06 -1.67
C SER A 164 11.13 24.79 -2.29
N PHE A 165 10.30 23.77 -2.47
CA PHE A 165 10.70 22.54 -3.17
C PHE A 165 11.02 22.75 -4.65
N SER A 166 10.55 23.86 -5.23
CA SER A 166 10.86 24.24 -6.62
C SER A 166 12.16 25.02 -6.76
N GLY A 167 12.81 25.37 -5.63
CA GLY A 167 14.05 26.15 -5.62
C GLY A 167 14.06 27.27 -4.58
N GLN A 168 15.05 28.14 -4.65
CA GLN A 168 15.19 29.30 -3.77
C GLN A 168 14.63 30.55 -4.44
N GLY A 169 13.88 31.35 -3.69
CA GLY A 169 13.28 32.58 -4.19
C GLY A 169 12.72 33.44 -3.06
N GLN A 170 12.89 34.76 -3.17
CA GLN A 170 12.39 35.72 -2.15
C GLN A 170 10.86 35.66 -1.94
N ASN A 171 10.16 35.16 -2.93
CA ASN A 171 8.70 35.03 -2.97
C ASN A 171 8.18 33.67 -2.51
N ALA A 172 9.03 32.86 -1.89
CA ALA A 172 8.68 31.51 -1.46
C ALA A 172 9.07 31.27 -0.01
N GLY A 173 8.27 30.49 0.70
CA GLY A 173 8.55 30.06 2.06
C GLY A 173 7.89 28.74 2.38
N VAL A 174 8.39 28.08 3.41
CA VAL A 174 7.86 26.82 3.91
C VAL A 174 7.74 26.89 5.43
N ALA A 175 6.60 26.46 5.94
CA ALA A 175 6.41 26.23 7.36
C ALA A 175 6.33 24.74 7.65
N PHE A 176 7.05 24.29 8.67
CA PHE A 176 6.99 22.94 9.23
C PHE A 176 6.19 23.03 10.53
N ILE A 177 5.11 22.28 10.60
CA ILE A 177 4.20 22.29 11.73
C ILE A 177 4.34 20.97 12.49
N SER A 178 4.81 21.04 13.73
CA SER A 178 4.83 19.92 14.66
C SER A 178 3.55 19.89 15.46
N LEU A 179 2.87 18.75 15.43
CA LEU A 179 1.69 18.51 16.25
C LEU A 179 2.08 17.91 17.60
N LYS A 180 1.27 18.13 18.60
CA LYS A 180 1.41 17.48 19.91
C LYS A 180 1.33 15.96 19.78
N PRO A 181 1.83 15.18 20.75
CA PRO A 181 1.68 13.74 20.80
C PRO A 181 0.23 13.27 20.65
N TRP A 182 0.01 12.10 20.06
CA TRP A 182 -1.34 11.60 19.74
C TRP A 182 -2.23 11.41 20.98
N ASP A 183 -1.64 11.10 22.12
CA ASP A 183 -2.32 10.98 23.43
C ASP A 183 -2.82 12.32 23.95
N GLU A 184 -2.22 13.44 23.58
CA GLU A 184 -2.66 14.78 23.96
C GLU A 184 -3.70 15.39 23.00
N ARG A 185 -3.89 14.78 21.79
CA ARG A 185 -4.87 15.24 20.80
C ARG A 185 -5.79 14.11 20.32
N PRO A 186 -6.56 13.48 21.21
CA PRO A 186 -7.49 12.41 20.86
C PRO A 186 -8.63 12.92 19.99
N GLY A 187 -9.16 12.03 19.12
CA GLY A 187 -10.28 12.32 18.21
C GLY A 187 -9.86 12.60 16.77
N GLU A 188 -10.75 12.27 15.84
CA GLU A 188 -10.51 12.44 14.40
C GLU A 188 -10.34 13.91 14.00
N GLU A 189 -11.01 14.83 14.70
CA GLU A 189 -10.94 16.28 14.49
C GLU A 189 -9.57 16.88 14.83
N ASN A 190 -8.75 16.16 15.60
CA ASN A 190 -7.43 16.60 16.04
C ASN A 190 -6.28 15.93 15.24
N LYS A 191 -6.62 15.09 14.26
CA LYS A 191 -5.63 14.48 13.36
C LYS A 191 -5.07 15.51 12.38
N ALA A 192 -3.86 15.25 11.88
CA ALA A 192 -3.17 16.10 10.90
C ALA A 192 -4.05 16.49 9.72
N GLN A 193 -4.79 15.53 9.14
CA GLN A 193 -5.68 15.76 8.00
C GLN A 193 -6.79 16.79 8.32
N SER A 194 -7.36 16.71 9.53
CA SER A 194 -8.41 17.63 9.96
C SER A 194 -7.86 19.03 10.21
N VAL A 195 -6.67 19.14 10.81
CA VAL A 195 -5.95 20.41 10.99
C VAL A 195 -5.63 21.04 9.64
N ILE A 196 -5.11 20.26 8.69
CA ILE A 196 -4.80 20.69 7.32
C ILE A 196 -6.07 21.21 6.62
N ALA A 197 -7.19 20.51 6.73
CA ALA A 197 -8.45 20.93 6.11
C ALA A 197 -8.94 22.29 6.66
N ARG A 198 -8.88 22.50 7.98
CA ARG A 198 -9.24 23.79 8.60
C ARG A 198 -8.28 24.90 8.20
N ALA A 199 -6.98 24.62 8.22
CA ALA A 199 -5.95 25.55 7.80
C ALA A 199 -6.12 25.96 6.32
N THR A 200 -6.40 24.99 5.43
CA THR A 200 -6.67 25.27 4.01
C THR A 200 -7.85 26.23 3.84
N THR A 201 -8.92 26.04 4.62
CA THR A 201 -10.08 26.91 4.61
C THR A 201 -9.73 28.31 5.13
N ALA A 202 -8.97 28.40 6.23
CA ALA A 202 -8.54 29.67 6.79
C ALA A 202 -7.64 30.45 5.83
N PHE A 203 -6.66 29.78 5.23
CA PHE A 203 -5.71 30.44 4.33
C PHE A 203 -6.28 30.76 2.94
N SER A 204 -7.43 30.21 2.57
CA SER A 204 -8.12 30.59 1.33
C SER A 204 -8.50 32.09 1.26
N HIS A 205 -8.52 32.79 2.39
CA HIS A 205 -8.77 34.23 2.47
C HIS A 205 -7.52 35.10 2.19
N ILE A 206 -6.33 34.51 2.18
CA ILE A 206 -5.09 35.22 1.86
C ILE A 206 -5.01 35.36 0.33
N SER A 207 -5.41 36.53 -0.14
CA SER A 207 -5.51 36.84 -1.58
C SER A 207 -4.14 37.03 -2.26
N ASP A 208 -3.13 37.38 -1.48
CA ASP A 208 -1.81 37.83 -1.96
C ASP A 208 -0.80 36.70 -2.12
N ALA A 209 -1.10 35.54 -1.60
CA ALA A 209 -0.23 34.37 -1.62
C ALA A 209 -1.02 33.06 -1.80
N LEU A 210 -0.40 32.09 -2.47
CA LEU A 210 -0.84 30.71 -2.42
C LEU A 210 -0.28 30.08 -1.14
N VAL A 211 -1.15 29.78 -0.19
CA VAL A 211 -0.79 29.08 1.06
C VAL A 211 -1.41 27.68 1.00
N PHE A 212 -0.57 26.68 0.96
CA PHE A 212 -1.01 25.29 0.73
C PHE A 212 -0.47 24.36 1.83
N PRO A 213 -1.30 24.05 2.85
CA PRO A 213 -0.99 23.01 3.82
C PRO A 213 -1.12 21.63 3.20
N PHE A 214 -0.17 20.74 3.46
CA PHE A 214 -0.23 19.35 2.97
C PHE A 214 0.49 18.39 3.91
N ASN A 215 0.05 17.15 3.94
CA ASN A 215 0.69 16.09 4.70
C ASN A 215 1.94 15.61 3.95
N LEU A 216 2.97 15.23 4.72
CA LEU A 216 4.13 14.58 4.14
C LEU A 216 3.75 13.18 3.65
N PRO A 217 4.21 12.77 2.47
CA PRO A 217 4.02 11.40 2.03
C PRO A 217 4.73 10.44 2.97
N ALA A 218 4.11 9.29 3.27
CA ALA A 218 4.68 8.27 4.16
C ALA A 218 6.07 7.78 3.69
N ILE A 219 6.35 7.87 2.38
CA ILE A 219 7.66 7.61 1.78
C ILE A 219 8.03 8.81 0.92
N ILE A 220 8.98 9.60 1.38
CA ILE A 220 9.41 10.86 0.73
C ILE A 220 9.89 10.62 -0.72
N GLU A 221 10.57 9.50 -0.99
CA GLU A 221 11.10 9.15 -2.32
C GLU A 221 10.02 8.77 -3.34
N LEU A 222 8.84 8.35 -2.88
CA LEU A 222 7.72 8.03 -3.76
C LEU A 222 6.88 9.27 -4.13
N GLY A 223 7.11 10.39 -3.46
CA GLY A 223 6.42 11.65 -3.67
C GLY A 223 4.91 11.55 -3.48
N THR A 224 4.20 12.62 -3.82
CA THR A 224 2.73 12.68 -3.90
C THR A 224 2.21 12.11 -5.23
N ALA A 225 2.98 11.32 -5.94
CA ALA A 225 2.56 10.64 -7.17
C ALA A 225 1.58 9.50 -6.84
N THR A 226 0.46 9.86 -6.30
CA THR A 226 -0.78 9.12 -6.46
C THR A 226 -1.20 9.33 -7.89
N GLY A 227 -0.96 8.32 -8.72
CA GLY A 227 -1.43 8.31 -10.10
C GLY A 227 -2.95 8.35 -10.18
#